data_200e9ff9cb22b919e97a9a398a7293a5
#
_entry.id   200e9ff9cb22b919e97a9a398a7293a5
#
_cell.length_a   1.000
_cell.length_b   1.000
_cell.length_c   1.000
_cell.angle_alpha   90.00
_cell.angle_beta   90.00
_cell.angle_gamma   90.00
#
_symmetry.space_group_name_H-M   'P 1'
#
loop_
_entity.id
_entity.type
_entity.pdbx_description
1 polymer ?
#
loop_
_entity_poly.entity_id
_entity_poly.type
_entity_poly.pdbx_seq_one_letter_code
_entity_poly.pdbx_strand_id
1 'polypeptide(L)'
;MKQWLIGGALILGLTGCASQAIDRMNRGLDFAMNQNVSHLIDALGQPAETSDDGDRTRYRWFTESHIEPCNVEVWADADGIVRKTSWSGYRGACESFAEGLTRVYSLK
;
A
#
# COMPACT_ATOMS: atom_id res chain seq x y z
N MET A 1 36.61 -11.95 -14.80
CA MET A 1 35.28 -12.29 -15.35
C MET A 1 34.23 -12.49 -14.29
N LYS A 2 34.48 -13.36 -13.34
CA LYS A 2 33.49 -13.64 -12.29
C LYS A 2 33.18 -12.44 -11.43
N GLN A 3 34.10 -11.53 -11.25
CA GLN A 3 33.94 -10.38 -10.37
C GLN A 3 32.91 -9.37 -10.86
N TRP A 4 32.74 -9.25 -12.14
CA TRP A 4 31.75 -8.31 -12.68
C TRP A 4 30.33 -8.78 -12.42
N LEU A 5 30.11 -10.08 -12.52
CA LEU A 5 28.81 -10.64 -12.25
C LEU A 5 28.39 -10.37 -10.81
N ILE A 6 29.33 -10.47 -9.89
CA ILE A 6 29.06 -10.19 -8.47
C ILE A 6 28.72 -8.71 -8.29
N GLY A 7 29.47 -7.82 -8.93
CA GLY A 7 29.20 -6.40 -8.85
C GLY A 7 27.84 -6.04 -9.42
N GLY A 8 27.45 -6.64 -10.54
CA GLY A 8 26.12 -6.43 -11.12
C GLY A 8 25.02 -6.89 -10.21
N ALA A 9 25.18 -8.02 -9.54
CA ALA A 9 24.19 -8.52 -8.60
C ALA A 9 23.98 -7.58 -7.42
N LEU A 10 25.03 -6.98 -6.90
CA LEU A 10 24.92 -6.02 -5.81
C LEU A 10 24.15 -4.77 -6.22
N ILE A 11 24.39 -4.26 -7.42
CA ILE A 11 23.69 -3.08 -7.93
C ILE A 11 22.20 -3.39 -8.06
N LEU A 12 21.86 -4.53 -8.62
CA LEU A 12 20.47 -4.96 -8.77
C LEU A 12 19.78 -5.10 -7.42
N GLY A 13 20.47 -5.61 -6.41
CA GLY A 13 19.91 -5.73 -5.07
C GLY A 13 19.53 -4.39 -4.48
N LEU A 14 20.37 -3.38 -4.61
CA LEU A 14 20.08 -2.04 -4.11
C LEU A 14 18.89 -1.42 -4.83
N THR A 15 18.81 -1.57 -6.14
CA THR A 15 17.69 -1.06 -6.93
C THR A 15 16.39 -1.76 -6.52
N GLY A 16 16.42 -3.08 -6.32
CA GLY A 16 15.27 -3.84 -5.89
C GLY A 16 14.69 -3.35 -4.57
N CYS A 17 15.54 -3.03 -3.58
CA CYS A 17 15.08 -2.53 -2.29
C CYS A 17 14.34 -1.19 -2.43
N ALA A 18 14.81 -0.32 -3.31
CA ALA A 18 14.21 1.01 -3.49
C ALA A 18 12.80 0.93 -4.08
N SER A 19 12.51 -0.06 -4.92
CA SER A 19 11.22 -0.18 -5.60
C SER A 19 10.22 -1.08 -4.88
N GLN A 20 10.63 -1.83 -3.88
CA GLN A 20 9.76 -2.81 -3.23
C GLN A 20 8.56 -2.19 -2.52
N ALA A 21 8.74 -1.05 -1.86
CA ALA A 21 7.64 -0.40 -1.16
C ALA A 21 6.52 0.00 -2.12
N ILE A 22 6.88 0.55 -3.27
CA ILE A 22 5.91 0.95 -4.30
C ILE A 22 5.20 -0.28 -4.85
N ASP A 23 5.95 -1.33 -5.15
CA ASP A 23 5.39 -2.57 -5.65
C ASP A 23 4.40 -3.19 -4.66
N ARG A 24 4.76 -3.22 -3.39
CA ARG A 24 3.89 -3.77 -2.34
C ARG A 24 2.62 -2.96 -2.16
N MET A 25 2.70 -1.63 -2.26
CA MET A 25 1.52 -0.78 -2.21
C MET A 25 0.57 -1.13 -3.35
N ASN A 26 1.08 -1.18 -4.57
CA ASN A 26 0.26 -1.50 -5.74
C ASN A 26 -0.33 -2.91 -5.66
N ARG A 27 0.48 -3.90 -5.33
CA ARG A 27 0.02 -5.28 -5.26
C ARG A 27 -0.96 -5.49 -4.12
N GLY A 28 -0.69 -4.90 -2.97
CA GLY A 28 -1.57 -5.02 -1.82
C GLY A 28 -2.94 -4.41 -2.06
N LEU A 29 -2.98 -3.24 -2.65
CA LEU A 29 -4.25 -2.59 -2.96
C LEU A 29 -4.99 -3.30 -4.10
N ASP A 30 -4.27 -3.88 -5.06
CA ASP A 30 -4.90 -4.73 -6.08
C ASP A 30 -5.53 -5.97 -5.44
N PHE A 31 -4.85 -6.59 -4.50
CA PHE A 31 -5.39 -7.74 -3.76
C PHE A 31 -6.65 -7.37 -2.98
N ALA A 32 -6.72 -6.15 -2.49
CA ALA A 32 -7.85 -5.68 -1.71
C ALA A 32 -9.12 -5.51 -2.54
N MET A 33 -8.98 -5.34 -3.85
CA MET A 33 -10.13 -5.17 -4.74
C MET A 33 -11.05 -6.39 -4.66
N ASN A 34 -12.34 -6.12 -4.54
CA ASN A 34 -13.39 -7.15 -4.42
C ASN A 34 -13.34 -7.94 -3.12
N GLN A 35 -12.59 -7.47 -2.13
CA GLN A 35 -12.54 -8.06 -0.81
C GLN A 35 -13.12 -7.11 0.23
N ASN A 36 -13.39 -7.62 1.43
CA ASN A 36 -13.95 -6.81 2.49
C ASN A 36 -12.93 -5.77 2.98
N VAL A 37 -13.39 -4.56 3.19
CA VAL A 37 -12.54 -3.45 3.66
C VAL A 37 -11.92 -3.72 5.03
N SER A 38 -12.49 -4.64 5.82
CA SER A 38 -11.92 -4.99 7.12
C SER A 38 -10.49 -5.52 7.03
N HIS A 39 -10.13 -6.17 5.93
CA HIS A 39 -8.76 -6.64 5.70
C HIS A 39 -7.79 -5.46 5.58
N LEU A 40 -8.22 -4.38 4.95
CA LEU A 40 -7.40 -3.17 4.86
C LEU A 40 -7.29 -2.47 6.21
N ILE A 41 -8.32 -2.49 7.02
CA ILE A 41 -8.25 -1.94 8.37
C ILE A 41 -7.24 -2.74 9.19
N ASP A 42 -7.20 -4.05 9.05
CA ASP A 42 -6.20 -4.88 9.71
C ASP A 42 -4.78 -4.55 9.23
N ALA A 43 -4.63 -4.25 7.94
CA ALA A 43 -3.32 -3.96 7.34
C ALA A 43 -2.83 -2.55 7.67
N LEU A 44 -3.70 -1.55 7.59
CA LEU A 44 -3.33 -0.15 7.63
C LEU A 44 -3.66 0.53 8.96
N GLY A 45 -4.43 -0.14 9.81
CA GLY A 45 -4.94 0.44 11.05
C GLY A 45 -6.28 1.14 10.83
N GLN A 46 -6.77 1.81 11.86
CA GLN A 46 -8.03 2.54 11.74
C GLN A 46 -7.88 3.69 10.75
N PRO A 47 -8.86 3.90 9.88
CA PRO A 47 -8.79 5.02 8.96
C PRO A 47 -8.83 6.36 9.70
N ALA A 48 -8.12 7.34 9.16
CA ALA A 48 -8.12 8.68 9.70
C ALA A 48 -9.43 9.40 9.44
N GLU A 49 -10.05 9.08 8.29
CA GLU A 49 -11.32 9.68 7.90
C GLU A 49 -12.20 8.63 7.24
N THR A 50 -13.51 8.76 7.46
CA THR A 50 -14.53 7.94 6.82
C THR A 50 -15.65 8.88 6.41
N SER A 51 -16.07 8.81 5.16
CA SER A 51 -17.12 9.69 4.64
C SER A 51 -18.00 8.96 3.65
N ASP A 52 -19.22 9.47 3.47
CA ASP A 52 -20.14 8.97 2.47
C ASP A 52 -19.79 9.57 1.12
N ASP A 53 -19.85 8.75 0.08
CA ASP A 53 -19.59 9.16 -1.30
C ASP A 53 -20.61 8.48 -2.20
N GLY A 54 -21.83 9.02 -2.22
CA GLY A 54 -22.95 8.40 -2.91
C GLY A 54 -23.40 7.11 -2.26
N ASP A 55 -23.38 6.03 -3.02
CA ASP A 55 -23.71 4.69 -2.51
C ASP A 55 -22.49 3.95 -1.98
N ARG A 56 -21.37 4.63 -1.86
CA ARG A 56 -20.13 4.07 -1.36
C ARG A 56 -19.69 4.79 -0.10
N THR A 57 -18.83 4.12 0.69
CA THR A 57 -18.15 4.72 1.82
C THR A 57 -16.69 4.88 1.45
N ARG A 58 -16.16 6.09 1.65
CA ARG A 58 -14.77 6.41 1.39
C ARG A 58 -13.99 6.34 2.69
N TYR A 59 -12.91 5.56 2.68
CA TYR A 59 -11.99 5.43 3.80
C TYR A 59 -10.67 6.06 3.40
N ARG A 60 -10.06 6.79 4.31
CA ARG A 60 -8.80 7.46 4.04
C ARG A 60 -7.83 7.22 5.18
N TRP A 61 -6.64 6.80 4.82
CA TRP A 61 -5.50 6.67 5.73
C TRP A 61 -4.39 7.59 5.27
N PHE A 62 -3.65 8.15 6.22
CA PHE A 62 -2.44 8.88 5.87
C PHE A 62 -1.44 8.79 7.02
N THR A 63 -0.16 8.80 6.68
CA THR A 63 0.91 8.83 7.66
C THR A 63 1.23 10.28 7.99
N GLU A 64 1.68 10.53 9.21
CA GLU A 64 2.18 11.84 9.57
C GLU A 64 3.57 12.01 8.98
N SER A 65 3.78 13.11 8.27
CA SER A 65 5.06 13.44 7.68
C SER A 65 5.12 14.95 7.46
N HIS A 66 6.28 15.52 7.72
CA HIS A 66 6.49 16.95 7.53
C HIS A 66 6.66 17.31 6.05
N ILE A 67 7.05 16.36 5.22
CA ILE A 67 7.31 16.61 3.81
C ILE A 67 6.12 16.18 2.98
N GLU A 68 5.84 14.89 2.95
CA GLU A 68 4.76 14.36 2.13
C GLU A 68 4.26 13.06 2.75
N PRO A 69 3.04 13.04 3.27
CA PRO A 69 2.50 11.82 3.86
C PRO A 69 2.13 10.80 2.80
N CYS A 70 2.08 9.55 3.20
CA CYS A 70 1.47 8.51 2.39
C CYS A 70 -0.04 8.61 2.57
N ASN A 71 -0.78 8.78 1.47
CA ASN A 71 -2.23 8.82 1.46
C ASN A 71 -2.77 7.59 0.78
N VAL A 72 -3.75 6.95 1.40
CA VAL A 72 -4.48 5.83 0.81
C VAL A 72 -5.96 6.13 0.91
N GLU A 73 -6.67 6.00 -0.20
CA GLU A 73 -8.12 6.17 -0.25
C GLU A 73 -8.74 4.90 -0.81
N VAL A 74 -9.82 4.47 -0.19
CA VAL A 74 -10.52 3.26 -0.57
C VAL A 74 -12.01 3.52 -0.54
N TRP A 75 -12.71 3.09 -1.58
CA TRP A 75 -14.17 3.18 -1.67
C TRP A 75 -14.76 1.78 -1.60
N ALA A 76 -15.64 1.57 -0.65
CA ALA A 76 -16.34 0.30 -0.47
C ALA A 76 -17.84 0.48 -0.71
N ASP A 77 -18.49 -0.56 -1.21
CA ASP A 77 -19.93 -0.53 -1.43
C ASP A 77 -20.71 -0.78 -0.12
N ALA A 78 -22.03 -0.89 -0.24
CA ALA A 78 -22.90 -1.08 0.94
C ALA A 78 -22.61 -2.37 1.71
N ASP A 79 -22.03 -3.36 1.06
CA ASP A 79 -21.65 -4.63 1.69
C ASP A 79 -20.23 -4.60 2.27
N GLY A 80 -19.55 -3.47 2.18
CA GLY A 80 -18.19 -3.33 2.66
C GLY A 80 -17.14 -3.90 1.73
N ILE A 81 -17.48 -4.12 0.46
CA ILE A 81 -16.57 -4.67 -0.53
C ILE A 81 -15.85 -3.55 -1.26
N VAL A 82 -14.53 -3.63 -1.31
CA VAL A 82 -13.68 -2.63 -1.94
C VAL A 82 -13.91 -2.60 -3.45
N ARG A 83 -14.25 -1.42 -3.96
CA ARG A 83 -14.53 -1.23 -5.39
C ARG A 83 -13.57 -0.28 -6.09
N LYS A 84 -12.81 0.49 -5.33
CA LYS A 84 -11.85 1.43 -5.89
C LYS A 84 -10.78 1.72 -4.85
N THR A 85 -9.54 1.85 -5.30
CA THR A 85 -8.42 2.24 -4.45
C THR A 85 -7.59 3.31 -5.14
N SER A 86 -6.93 4.14 -4.35
CA SER A 86 -5.98 5.14 -4.83
C SER A 86 -4.95 5.40 -3.74
N TRP A 87 -3.71 5.69 -4.12
CA TRP A 87 -2.71 6.06 -3.13
C TRP A 87 -1.67 6.98 -3.75
N SER A 88 -1.02 7.75 -2.89
CA SER A 88 0.07 8.64 -3.28
C SER A 88 1.00 8.86 -2.09
N GLY A 89 2.23 9.25 -2.37
CA GLY A 89 3.21 9.57 -1.34
C GLY A 89 4.58 9.04 -1.68
N TYR A 90 5.55 9.42 -0.86
CA TYR A 90 6.91 8.90 -0.99
C TYR A 90 6.99 7.49 -0.43
N ARG A 91 7.84 6.67 -1.05
CA ARG A 91 8.05 5.28 -0.63
C ARG A 91 8.42 5.14 0.85
N GLY A 92 9.21 6.07 1.39
CA GLY A 92 9.57 6.05 2.82
C GLY A 92 8.37 6.27 3.73
N ALA A 93 7.48 7.19 3.35
CA ALA A 93 6.27 7.46 4.12
C ALA A 93 5.26 6.32 4.01
N CYS A 94 5.29 5.57 2.91
CA CYS A 94 4.36 4.47 2.67
C CYS A 94 4.86 3.12 3.21
N GLU A 95 6.06 3.06 3.75
CA GLU A 95 6.69 1.79 4.12
C GLU A 95 5.90 1.04 5.19
N SER A 96 5.39 1.72 6.19
CA SER A 96 4.59 1.06 7.24
C SER A 96 3.29 0.47 6.68
N PHE A 97 2.66 1.16 5.74
CA PHE A 97 1.46 0.64 5.07
C PHE A 97 1.82 -0.56 4.18
N ALA A 98 2.93 -0.47 3.46
CA ALA A 98 3.41 -1.56 2.61
C ALA A 98 3.71 -2.82 3.44
N GLU A 99 4.29 -2.66 4.62
CA GLU A 99 4.53 -3.77 5.54
C GLU A 99 3.23 -4.40 6.02
N GLY A 100 2.25 -3.58 6.38
CA GLY A 100 0.94 -4.07 6.79
C GLY A 100 0.24 -4.85 5.69
N LEU A 101 0.26 -4.33 4.47
CA LEU A 101 -0.30 -5.01 3.31
C LEU A 101 0.40 -6.34 3.04
N THR A 102 1.73 -6.35 3.15
CA THR A 102 2.52 -7.56 2.97
C THR A 102 2.11 -8.63 3.98
N ARG A 103 1.94 -8.24 5.24
CA ARG A 103 1.56 -9.16 6.31
C ARG A 103 0.16 -9.73 6.10
N VAL A 104 -0.82 -8.87 5.83
CA VAL A 104 -2.22 -9.28 5.74
C VAL A 104 -2.50 -10.10 4.49
N TYR A 105 -1.92 -9.72 3.36
CA TYR A 105 -2.16 -10.40 2.09
C TYR A 105 -1.07 -11.39 1.71
N SER A 106 -0.10 -11.62 2.59
CA SER A 106 1.02 -12.56 2.37
C SER A 106 1.76 -12.28 1.07
N LEU A 107 2.05 -11.05 0.81
CA LEU A 107 2.80 -10.63 -0.38
C LEU A 107 4.27 -11.08 -0.28
N LYS A 108 4.88 -11.42 -1.40
CA LYS A 108 6.28 -11.85 -1.44
C LYS A 108 7.17 -10.81 -2.08
#